data_d63efbfec75ad8ed16db076b9e1d5822
#
_entry.id   d63efbfec75ad8ed16db076b9e1d5822
#
_cell.length_a   1.000
_cell.length_b   1.000
_cell.length_c   1.000
_cell.angle_alpha   90.00
_cell.angle_beta   90.00
_cell.angle_gamma   90.00
#
_symmetry.space_group_name_H-M   'P 1'
#
loop_
_entity.id
_entity.type
_entity.pdbx_description
1 polymer ?
#
loop_
_entity_poly.entity_id
_entity_poly.type
_entity_poly.pdbx_seq_one_letter_code
_entity_poly.pdbx_strand_id
1 'polypeptide(L)'
;KKEKKILYQLIFSAFLLFSNAYLVKANSDILSQDSTGKYCINTEQDYYNFIENIQNYNNKTVILCNDIDISDVPEATSSFGGILNGKGHTITYASKEAKENIAVFPFRINDNGIVENINVQIDESYAYNSETDEFQTVFSQCDGIAKGITIKGNVTCIYDDEDEDISIGAIEGNGTLMDSSIAITYDLQSEKTIEEIAED
;
A
#
# COMPACT_ATOMS: atom_id res chain seq x y z
N LYS A 1 -48.41 -29.57 -13.27
CA LYS A 1 -48.11 -29.33 -11.85
C LYS A 1 -46.69 -29.71 -11.45
N LYS A 2 -46.11 -30.80 -12.00
CA LYS A 2 -44.75 -31.26 -11.69
C LYS A 2 -43.66 -30.30 -12.23
N GLU A 3 -43.83 -29.80 -13.44
CA GLU A 3 -42.85 -28.89 -14.09
C GLU A 3 -42.71 -27.54 -13.37
N LYS A 4 -43.81 -26.96 -12.87
CA LYS A 4 -43.75 -25.72 -12.09
C LYS A 4 -42.98 -25.88 -10.82
N LYS A 5 -43.06 -27.03 -10.16
CA LYS A 5 -42.36 -27.31 -8.90
C LYS A 5 -40.84 -27.42 -9.12
N ILE A 6 -40.41 -28.02 -10.23
CA ILE A 6 -39.01 -28.12 -10.63
C ILE A 6 -38.43 -26.75 -10.94
N LEU A 7 -39.18 -25.90 -11.68
CA LEU A 7 -38.76 -24.55 -12.01
C LEU A 7 -38.54 -23.68 -10.76
N TYR A 8 -39.42 -23.73 -9.76
CA TYR A 8 -39.26 -23.01 -8.51
C TYR A 8 -38.05 -23.49 -7.66
N GLN A 9 -37.78 -24.80 -7.68
CA GLN A 9 -36.60 -25.33 -6.99
C GLN A 9 -35.29 -24.88 -7.65
N LEU A 10 -35.25 -24.84 -9.00
CA LEU A 10 -34.06 -24.36 -9.72
C LEU A 10 -33.83 -22.86 -9.51
N ILE A 11 -34.88 -22.03 -9.50
CA ILE A 11 -34.79 -20.58 -9.24
C ILE A 11 -34.33 -20.33 -7.80
N PHE A 12 -34.87 -21.06 -6.84
CA PHE A 12 -34.49 -20.92 -5.42
C PHE A 12 -33.04 -21.38 -5.17
N SER A 13 -32.60 -22.47 -5.80
CA SER A 13 -31.20 -22.91 -5.71
C SER A 13 -30.24 -21.95 -6.36
N ALA A 14 -30.59 -21.33 -7.51
CA ALA A 14 -29.78 -20.31 -8.14
C ALA A 14 -29.69 -19.05 -7.26
N PHE A 15 -30.79 -18.62 -6.64
CA PHE A 15 -30.82 -17.46 -5.75
C PHE A 15 -29.93 -17.67 -4.50
N LEU A 16 -29.94 -18.89 -3.91
CA LEU A 16 -29.05 -19.26 -2.79
C LEU A 16 -27.58 -19.27 -3.21
N LEU A 17 -27.25 -19.72 -4.41
CA LEU A 17 -25.88 -19.71 -4.93
C LEU A 17 -25.39 -18.29 -5.17
N PHE A 18 -26.23 -17.41 -5.72
CA PHE A 18 -25.91 -16.00 -5.92
C PHE A 18 -25.80 -15.24 -4.58
N SER A 19 -26.67 -15.50 -3.61
CA SER A 19 -26.59 -14.85 -2.29
C SER A 19 -25.35 -15.28 -1.51
N ASN A 20 -24.93 -16.52 -1.59
CA ASN A 20 -23.68 -16.99 -0.99
C ASN A 20 -22.44 -16.41 -1.70
N ALA A 21 -22.47 -16.25 -3.02
CA ALA A 21 -21.38 -15.60 -3.75
C ALA A 21 -21.25 -14.11 -3.39
N TYR A 22 -22.36 -13.41 -3.18
CA TYR A 22 -22.36 -12.02 -2.72
C TYR A 22 -21.91 -11.90 -1.26
N LEU A 23 -22.31 -12.82 -0.38
CA LEU A 23 -21.87 -12.87 1.02
C LEU A 23 -20.37 -13.22 1.14
N VAL A 24 -19.86 -14.12 0.31
CA VAL A 24 -18.43 -14.46 0.28
C VAL A 24 -17.60 -13.27 -0.23
N LYS A 25 -18.09 -12.51 -1.22
CA LYS A 25 -17.39 -11.33 -1.70
C LYS A 25 -17.41 -10.16 -0.69
N ALA A 26 -18.52 -9.98 0.03
CA ALA A 26 -18.61 -8.97 1.08
C ALA A 26 -17.75 -9.28 2.32
N ASN A 27 -17.36 -10.54 2.54
CA ASN A 27 -16.46 -10.93 3.63
C ASN A 27 -14.98 -11.01 3.23
N SER A 28 -14.64 -11.00 1.94
CA SER A 28 -13.26 -11.07 1.48
C SER A 28 -12.49 -9.74 1.64
N ASP A 29 -13.20 -8.64 1.82
CA ASP A 29 -12.62 -7.30 1.88
C ASP A 29 -12.34 -6.83 3.33
N ILE A 30 -12.62 -7.67 4.32
CA ILE A 30 -12.39 -7.39 5.74
C ILE A 30 -11.25 -8.26 6.25
N LEU A 31 -10.23 -7.63 6.84
CA LEU A 31 -9.13 -8.35 7.46
C LEU A 31 -9.63 -9.27 8.59
N SER A 32 -9.02 -10.45 8.70
CA SER A 32 -9.25 -11.35 9.83
C SER A 32 -8.80 -10.71 11.14
N GLN A 33 -9.41 -11.10 12.25
CA GLN A 33 -8.97 -10.68 13.58
C GLN A 33 -8.18 -11.80 14.27
N ASP A 34 -7.15 -11.41 15.01
CA ASP A 34 -6.45 -12.32 15.90
C ASP A 34 -7.28 -12.60 17.18
N SER A 35 -6.77 -13.45 18.05
CA SER A 35 -7.43 -13.81 19.32
C SER A 35 -7.62 -12.62 20.29
N THR A 36 -6.98 -11.48 20.02
CA THR A 36 -7.08 -10.25 20.82
C THR A 36 -7.98 -9.20 20.18
N GLY A 37 -8.60 -9.51 19.03
CA GLY A 37 -9.51 -8.64 18.30
C GLY A 37 -8.81 -7.60 17.43
N LYS A 38 -7.48 -7.73 17.19
CA LYS A 38 -6.73 -6.88 16.27
C LYS A 38 -6.84 -7.42 14.86
N TYR A 39 -6.96 -6.53 13.89
CA TYR A 39 -7.01 -6.89 12.47
C TYR A 39 -5.61 -7.28 11.99
N CYS A 40 -5.52 -8.37 11.24
CA CYS A 40 -4.28 -9.04 10.88
C CYS A 40 -4.01 -8.95 9.37
N ILE A 41 -2.87 -8.43 8.99
CA ILE A 41 -2.35 -8.47 7.62
C ILE A 41 -1.35 -9.63 7.56
N ASN A 42 -1.68 -10.67 6.80
CA ASN A 42 -0.84 -11.87 6.63
C ASN A 42 -0.20 -11.95 5.24
N THR A 43 -0.78 -11.30 4.25
CA THR A 43 -0.44 -11.44 2.84
C THR A 43 -0.44 -10.08 2.15
N GLU A 44 0.15 -10.01 0.95
CA GLU A 44 0.04 -8.88 0.04
C GLU A 44 -1.43 -8.48 -0.20
N GLN A 45 -2.31 -9.45 -0.48
CA GLN A 45 -3.73 -9.18 -0.71
C GLN A 45 -4.43 -8.59 0.52
N ASP A 46 -4.07 -9.02 1.74
CA ASP A 46 -4.60 -8.41 2.96
C ASP A 46 -4.16 -6.95 3.08
N TYR A 47 -2.91 -6.64 2.68
CA TYR A 47 -2.40 -5.28 2.68
C TYR A 47 -3.15 -4.40 1.68
N TYR A 48 -3.43 -4.90 0.47
CA TYR A 48 -4.23 -4.18 -0.54
C TYR A 48 -5.67 -3.97 -0.07
N ASN A 49 -6.31 -4.99 0.50
CA ASN A 49 -7.64 -4.88 1.09
C ASN A 49 -7.68 -3.85 2.23
N PHE A 50 -6.61 -3.77 3.04
CA PHE A 50 -6.47 -2.75 4.07
C PHE A 50 -6.45 -1.34 3.46
N ILE A 51 -5.64 -1.12 2.42
CA ILE A 51 -5.50 0.19 1.78
C ILE A 51 -6.81 0.62 1.11
N GLU A 52 -7.43 -0.25 0.32
CA GLU A 52 -8.70 0.03 -0.37
C GLU A 52 -9.85 0.34 0.59
N ASN A 53 -9.83 -0.26 1.78
CA ASN A 53 -10.88 -0.11 2.80
C ASN A 53 -10.40 0.62 4.06
N ILE A 54 -9.38 1.45 3.94
CA ILE A 54 -8.63 2.03 5.05
C ILE A 54 -9.50 2.80 6.07
N GLN A 55 -10.55 3.45 5.60
CA GLN A 55 -11.53 4.15 6.43
C GLN A 55 -12.22 3.23 7.46
N ASN A 56 -12.36 1.93 7.15
CA ASN A 56 -12.99 0.96 8.04
C ASN A 56 -12.11 0.64 9.26
N TYR A 57 -10.83 1.02 9.19
CA TYR A 57 -9.83 0.75 10.24
C TYR A 57 -9.47 2.00 11.06
N ASN A 58 -10.13 3.13 10.84
CA ASN A 58 -10.00 4.30 11.69
C ASN A 58 -10.38 3.95 13.14
N ASN A 59 -9.60 4.44 14.12
CA ASN A 59 -9.71 4.10 15.54
C ASN A 59 -9.57 2.61 15.88
N LYS A 60 -8.99 1.81 15.00
CA LYS A 60 -8.74 0.38 15.20
C LYS A 60 -7.25 0.09 15.16
N THR A 61 -6.88 -1.09 15.67
CA THR A 61 -5.51 -1.59 15.57
C THR A 61 -5.42 -2.65 14.49
N VAL A 62 -4.58 -2.40 13.51
CA VAL A 62 -4.17 -3.32 12.44
C VAL A 62 -2.74 -3.74 12.74
N ILE A 63 -2.42 -5.01 12.58
CA ILE A 63 -1.08 -5.55 12.83
C ILE A 63 -0.58 -6.30 11.60
N LEU A 64 0.73 -6.24 11.34
CA LEU A 64 1.37 -7.24 10.49
C LEU A 64 1.53 -8.53 11.31
N CYS A 65 1.14 -9.64 10.71
CA CYS A 65 1.23 -10.96 11.31
C CYS A 65 2.34 -11.80 10.68
N ASN A 66 2.83 -11.40 9.52
CA ASN A 66 3.95 -11.97 8.80
C ASN A 66 4.75 -10.88 8.11
N ASP A 67 5.96 -11.22 7.66
CA ASP A 67 6.64 -10.46 6.62
C ASP A 67 5.85 -10.62 5.31
N ILE A 68 5.77 -9.55 4.53
CA ILE A 68 5.02 -9.53 3.27
C ILE A 68 5.86 -8.87 2.17
N ASP A 69 5.72 -9.42 0.96
CA ASP A 69 6.27 -8.83 -0.25
C ASP A 69 5.12 -8.17 -1.01
N ILE A 70 5.30 -6.92 -1.45
CA ILE A 70 4.30 -6.14 -2.16
C ILE A 70 4.89 -5.54 -3.43
N SER A 71 4.08 -5.34 -4.46
CA SER A 71 4.54 -4.77 -5.74
C SER A 71 3.64 -3.64 -6.25
N ASP A 72 2.38 -3.93 -6.51
CA ASP A 72 1.41 -3.00 -7.09
C ASP A 72 0.47 -2.44 -6.03
N VAL A 73 0.95 -1.50 -5.24
CA VAL A 73 0.17 -0.94 -4.14
C VAL A 73 -0.95 -0.03 -4.70
N PRO A 74 -2.23 -0.28 -4.37
CA PRO A 74 -3.32 0.58 -4.79
C PRO A 74 -3.26 1.93 -4.08
N GLU A 75 -3.76 2.98 -4.73
CA GLU A 75 -3.93 4.27 -4.08
C GLU A 75 -5.04 4.22 -3.03
N ALA A 76 -4.79 4.83 -1.88
CA ALA A 76 -5.81 4.96 -0.86
C ALA A 76 -6.76 6.12 -1.16
N THR A 77 -8.05 5.86 -1.06
CA THR A 77 -9.10 6.89 -1.26
C THR A 77 -9.39 7.73 -0.02
N SER A 78 -8.75 7.42 1.11
CA SER A 78 -9.04 8.03 2.41
C SER A 78 -7.81 8.06 3.31
N SER A 79 -7.86 8.92 4.34
CA SER A 79 -6.82 8.98 5.36
C SER A 79 -7.00 7.91 6.44
N PHE A 80 -5.87 7.53 7.06
CA PHE A 80 -5.82 6.57 8.16
C PHE A 80 -5.70 7.26 9.52
N GLY A 81 -6.60 6.96 10.43
CA GLY A 81 -6.63 7.45 11.81
C GLY A 81 -6.68 6.33 12.85
N GLY A 82 -6.10 5.18 12.54
CA GLY A 82 -5.94 4.04 13.43
C GLY A 82 -4.50 3.79 13.85
N ILE A 83 -4.19 2.59 14.32
CA ILE A 83 -2.84 2.14 14.63
C ILE A 83 -2.48 1.00 13.69
N LEU A 84 -1.45 1.19 12.86
CA LEU A 84 -0.79 0.13 12.09
C LEU A 84 0.51 -0.25 12.80
N ASN A 85 0.55 -1.43 13.41
CA ASN A 85 1.73 -1.91 14.13
C ASN A 85 2.35 -3.11 13.39
N GLY A 86 3.56 -2.93 12.89
CA GLY A 86 4.30 -3.97 12.18
C GLY A 86 4.83 -5.09 13.06
N LYS A 87 4.86 -4.94 14.38
CA LYS A 87 5.43 -5.92 15.32
C LYS A 87 6.88 -6.35 14.98
N GLY A 88 7.61 -5.51 14.26
CA GLY A 88 8.96 -5.81 13.79
C GLY A 88 9.02 -6.62 12.50
N HIS A 89 7.87 -6.95 11.89
CA HIS A 89 7.81 -7.57 10.57
C HIS A 89 8.29 -6.62 9.48
N THR A 90 8.65 -7.20 8.34
CA THR A 90 9.17 -6.50 7.17
C THR A 90 8.11 -6.45 6.07
N ILE A 91 7.98 -5.28 5.46
CA ILE A 91 7.35 -5.09 4.15
C ILE A 91 8.48 -4.96 3.14
N THR A 92 8.58 -5.90 2.20
CA THR A 92 9.47 -5.79 1.04
C THR A 92 8.68 -5.20 -0.12
N TYR A 93 9.12 -4.08 -0.64
CA TYR A 93 8.53 -3.43 -1.81
C TYR A 93 9.46 -3.57 -3.01
N ALA A 94 8.95 -4.13 -4.11
CA ALA A 94 9.67 -4.22 -5.37
C ALA A 94 8.72 -3.92 -6.53
N SER A 95 8.95 -2.82 -7.25
CA SER A 95 8.22 -2.50 -8.47
C SER A 95 9.16 -2.62 -9.67
N LYS A 96 8.80 -3.47 -10.62
CA LYS A 96 9.54 -3.67 -11.87
C LYS A 96 9.13 -2.70 -12.96
N GLU A 97 8.04 -1.98 -12.77
CA GLU A 97 7.52 -0.99 -13.70
C GLU A 97 7.70 0.39 -13.08
N ALA A 98 8.14 1.34 -13.90
CA ALA A 98 8.21 2.75 -13.46
C ALA A 98 6.80 3.27 -13.17
N LYS A 99 6.60 3.85 -12.00
CA LYS A 99 5.32 4.40 -11.56
C LYS A 99 5.51 5.85 -11.13
N GLU A 100 4.49 6.67 -11.30
CA GLU A 100 4.51 8.07 -10.88
C GLU A 100 4.81 8.24 -9.39
N ASN A 101 4.35 7.33 -8.55
CA ASN A 101 4.63 7.34 -7.11
C ASN A 101 4.86 5.92 -6.57
N ILE A 102 5.93 5.75 -5.79
CA ILE A 102 6.26 4.50 -5.10
C ILE A 102 6.03 4.67 -3.60
N ALA A 103 4.86 5.07 -3.16
CA ALA A 103 4.60 5.13 -1.74
C ALA A 103 4.29 3.73 -1.20
N VAL A 104 5.17 3.20 -0.35
CA VAL A 104 4.91 1.94 0.37
C VAL A 104 3.64 2.09 1.23
N PHE A 105 3.42 3.28 1.79
CA PHE A 105 2.21 3.67 2.51
C PHE A 105 1.47 4.74 1.69
N PRO A 106 0.65 4.35 0.69
CA PRO A 106 0.02 5.28 -0.26
C PRO A 106 -1.22 5.95 0.32
N PHE A 107 -1.21 6.26 1.60
CA PHE A 107 -2.29 6.91 2.30
C PHE A 107 -1.78 7.99 3.23
N ARG A 108 -2.63 8.99 3.45
CA ARG A 108 -2.36 10.02 4.45
C ARG A 108 -2.58 9.45 5.86
N ILE A 109 -1.58 9.55 6.72
CA ILE A 109 -1.71 9.33 8.16
C ILE A 109 -2.22 10.64 8.76
N ASN A 110 -3.45 10.69 9.25
CA ASN A 110 -4.00 11.90 9.88
C ASN A 110 -3.50 12.07 11.32
N ASP A 111 -3.84 13.19 11.96
CA ASP A 111 -3.37 13.57 13.31
C ASP A 111 -3.57 12.50 14.40
N ASN A 112 -4.53 11.59 14.21
CA ASN A 112 -4.83 10.50 15.14
C ASN A 112 -4.18 9.17 14.71
N GLY A 113 -3.58 9.13 13.52
CA GLY A 113 -2.99 7.91 12.96
C GLY A 113 -1.61 7.63 13.51
N ILE A 114 -1.31 6.36 13.70
CA ILE A 114 0.00 5.88 14.15
C ILE A 114 0.43 4.72 13.24
N VAL A 115 1.65 4.82 12.69
CA VAL A 115 2.35 3.69 12.06
C VAL A 115 3.59 3.41 12.89
N GLU A 116 3.75 2.16 13.33
CA GLU A 116 4.81 1.83 14.29
C GLU A 116 5.43 0.46 14.10
N ASN A 117 6.72 0.34 14.47
CA ASN A 117 7.46 -0.91 14.56
C ASN A 117 7.43 -1.74 13.26
N ILE A 118 7.69 -1.10 12.12
CA ILE A 118 7.70 -1.70 10.78
C ILE A 118 9.10 -1.57 10.18
N ASN A 119 9.59 -2.66 9.60
CA ASN A 119 10.74 -2.61 8.71
C ASN A 119 10.25 -2.52 7.26
N VAL A 120 10.86 -1.66 6.47
CA VAL A 120 10.61 -1.52 5.03
C VAL A 120 11.91 -1.78 4.29
N GLN A 121 11.88 -2.72 3.38
CA GLN A 121 12.95 -3.00 2.42
C GLN A 121 12.45 -2.61 1.04
N ILE A 122 13.12 -1.68 0.36
CA ILE A 122 12.81 -1.31 -1.02
C ILE A 122 13.84 -1.98 -1.93
N ASP A 123 13.38 -2.90 -2.78
CA ASP A 123 14.22 -3.65 -3.70
C ASP A 123 13.91 -3.24 -5.15
N GLU A 124 14.95 -2.83 -5.89
CA GLU A 124 14.93 -2.56 -7.33
C GLU A 124 13.64 -1.86 -7.82
N SER A 125 13.29 -0.75 -7.19
CA SER A 125 12.07 -0.02 -7.52
C SER A 125 12.38 1.19 -8.39
N TYR A 126 11.49 1.44 -9.37
CA TYR A 126 11.60 2.53 -10.33
C TYR A 126 10.48 3.52 -10.10
N ALA A 127 10.82 4.80 -9.95
CA ALA A 127 9.91 5.91 -9.91
C ALA A 127 10.01 6.72 -11.18
N TYR A 128 8.89 7.10 -11.76
CA TYR A 128 8.81 8.00 -12.90
C TYR A 128 7.77 9.07 -12.59
N ASN A 129 8.14 10.33 -12.80
CA ASN A 129 7.21 11.45 -12.71
C ASN A 129 7.53 12.45 -13.81
N SER A 130 6.60 12.60 -14.75
CA SER A 130 6.73 13.51 -15.89
C SER A 130 6.06 14.87 -15.67
N GLU A 131 5.30 15.05 -14.59
CA GLU A 131 4.53 16.27 -14.40
C GLU A 131 5.11 17.23 -13.36
N THR A 132 5.73 16.69 -12.31
CA THR A 132 6.13 17.51 -11.15
C THR A 132 7.57 17.30 -10.69
N ASP A 133 8.27 16.27 -11.20
CA ASP A 133 9.59 15.82 -10.73
C ASP A 133 9.69 15.67 -9.20
N GLU A 134 8.53 15.45 -8.56
CA GLU A 134 8.43 15.18 -7.14
C GLU A 134 8.23 13.66 -6.92
N PHE A 135 9.17 13.04 -6.21
CA PHE A 135 9.14 11.61 -5.91
C PHE A 135 8.90 11.38 -4.43
N GLN A 136 7.77 10.74 -4.11
CA GLN A 136 7.45 10.29 -2.75
C GLN A 136 7.61 8.78 -2.67
N THR A 137 8.52 8.30 -1.82
CA THR A 137 8.95 6.91 -1.90
C THR A 137 8.50 6.02 -0.73
N VAL A 138 8.04 6.56 0.38
CA VAL A 138 7.62 5.75 1.54
C VAL A 138 6.24 6.11 2.04
N PHE A 139 6.03 7.36 2.44
CA PHE A 139 4.74 7.84 2.91
C PHE A 139 4.22 8.88 1.93
N SER A 140 2.99 8.71 1.47
CA SER A 140 2.31 9.72 0.68
C SER A 140 2.11 11.01 1.49
N GLN A 141 1.64 10.89 2.73
CA GLN A 141 1.58 12.02 3.66
C GLN A 141 1.50 11.54 5.12
N CYS A 142 2.28 12.15 6.01
CA CYS A 142 2.25 11.86 7.44
C CYS A 142 1.98 13.12 8.25
N ASP A 143 0.78 13.27 8.79
CA ASP A 143 0.41 14.31 9.76
C ASP A 143 0.28 13.75 11.18
N GLY A 144 0.24 12.43 11.33
CA GLY A 144 0.21 11.71 12.60
C GLY A 144 1.60 11.32 13.13
N ILE A 145 1.71 10.10 13.62
CA ILE A 145 2.95 9.59 14.24
C ILE A 145 3.48 8.40 13.46
N ALA A 146 4.74 8.47 13.04
CA ALA A 146 5.53 7.34 12.57
C ALA A 146 6.66 7.06 13.57
N LYS A 147 6.72 5.87 14.18
CA LYS A 147 7.75 5.56 15.17
C LYS A 147 8.30 4.14 15.06
N GLY A 148 9.59 3.98 15.35
CA GLY A 148 10.26 2.69 15.27
C GLY A 148 10.22 2.12 13.85
N ILE A 149 10.28 2.99 12.83
CA ILE A 149 10.27 2.62 11.42
C ILE A 149 11.71 2.50 10.93
N THR A 150 12.06 1.38 10.37
CA THR A 150 13.36 1.20 9.69
C THR A 150 13.11 1.05 8.20
N ILE A 151 13.68 1.95 7.41
CA ILE A 151 13.52 1.95 5.95
C ILE A 151 14.91 1.85 5.34
N LYS A 152 15.09 0.96 4.37
CA LYS A 152 16.33 0.85 3.60
C LYS A 152 16.04 0.35 2.19
N GLY A 153 16.91 0.69 1.25
CA GLY A 153 16.83 0.19 -0.10
C GLY A 153 17.36 1.15 -1.15
N ASN A 154 17.05 0.84 -2.41
CA ASN A 154 17.46 1.61 -3.56
C ASN A 154 16.24 1.95 -4.42
N VAL A 155 16.20 3.17 -4.92
CA VAL A 155 15.15 3.66 -5.81
C VAL A 155 15.82 4.32 -7.01
N THR A 156 15.45 3.90 -8.22
CA THR A 156 15.82 4.58 -9.44
C THR A 156 14.72 5.56 -9.80
N CYS A 157 15.03 6.85 -9.83
CA CYS A 157 14.13 7.91 -10.24
C CYS A 157 14.42 8.32 -11.66
N ILE A 158 13.43 8.19 -12.53
CA ILE A 158 13.53 8.55 -13.95
C ILE A 158 12.82 9.91 -14.12
N TYR A 159 13.50 10.89 -14.66
CA TYR A 159 12.98 12.25 -14.83
C TYR A 159 13.07 12.71 -16.29
N ASP A 160 12.23 13.68 -16.67
CA ASP A 160 12.34 14.35 -17.97
C ASP A 160 13.44 15.42 -17.91
N ASP A 161 14.31 15.46 -18.94
CA ASP A 161 15.45 16.38 -19.03
C ASP A 161 15.06 17.88 -19.17
N GLU A 162 13.78 18.20 -19.29
CA GLU A 162 13.33 19.57 -19.50
C GLU A 162 13.19 20.37 -18.20
N ASP A 163 13.20 19.70 -17.04
CA ASP A 163 13.03 20.34 -15.73
C ASP A 163 14.34 20.42 -14.94
N GLU A 164 14.62 21.61 -14.38
CA GLU A 164 15.87 21.89 -13.65
C GLU A 164 15.81 21.50 -12.15
N ASP A 165 14.62 21.25 -11.59
CA ASP A 165 14.42 21.07 -10.15
C ASP A 165 13.74 19.72 -9.82
N ILE A 166 14.52 18.71 -9.44
CA ILE A 166 14.01 17.41 -8.98
C ILE A 166 13.87 17.43 -7.47
N SER A 167 12.68 17.09 -6.96
CA SER A 167 12.39 16.96 -5.54
C SER A 167 12.17 15.50 -5.14
N ILE A 168 12.91 15.00 -4.15
CA ILE A 168 12.79 13.64 -3.65
C ILE A 168 12.49 13.64 -2.16
N GLY A 169 11.36 13.07 -1.77
CA GLY A 169 10.92 12.95 -0.39
C GLY A 169 10.65 11.50 0.01
N ALA A 170 11.19 11.07 1.15
CA ALA A 170 10.77 9.80 1.74
C ALA A 170 9.46 9.95 2.53
N ILE A 171 9.22 11.11 3.09
CA ILE A 171 8.06 11.42 3.95
C ILE A 171 7.69 12.88 3.73
N GLU A 172 6.43 13.14 3.43
CA GLU A 172 5.84 14.47 3.42
C GLU A 172 4.86 14.63 4.58
N GLY A 173 4.67 15.86 5.10
CA GLY A 173 3.65 16.21 6.09
C GLY A 173 4.20 16.89 7.34
N ASN A 174 3.29 17.17 8.29
CA ASN A 174 3.59 17.89 9.54
C ASN A 174 3.62 16.98 10.77
N GLY A 175 3.66 15.65 10.55
CA GLY A 175 3.63 14.67 11.63
C GLY A 175 4.96 14.53 12.40
N THR A 176 5.00 13.54 13.24
CA THR A 176 6.15 13.26 14.11
C THR A 176 6.81 11.95 13.73
N LEU A 177 8.09 11.99 13.39
CA LEU A 177 8.93 10.82 13.19
C LEU A 177 9.78 10.58 14.45
N MET A 178 9.68 9.39 15.07
CA MET A 178 10.36 9.04 16.31
C MET A 178 11.10 7.69 16.20
N ASP A 179 12.27 7.59 16.80
CA ASP A 179 13.03 6.35 16.94
C ASP A 179 13.16 5.56 15.62
N SER A 180 13.31 6.27 14.51
CA SER A 180 13.25 5.72 13.16
C SER A 180 14.55 5.95 12.41
N SER A 181 14.81 5.09 11.41
CA SER A 181 15.99 5.16 10.56
C SER A 181 15.58 5.04 9.09
N ILE A 182 16.06 5.96 8.26
CA ILE A 182 15.82 5.99 6.82
C ILE A 182 17.17 5.98 6.12
N ALA A 183 17.40 4.96 5.28
CA ALA A 183 18.60 4.77 4.50
C ALA A 183 18.23 4.32 3.07
N ILE A 184 17.78 5.27 2.26
CA ILE A 184 17.41 5.06 0.86
C ILE A 184 18.51 5.66 -0.02
N THR A 185 18.98 4.89 -0.99
CA THR A 185 19.83 5.39 -2.07
C THR A 185 18.97 5.69 -3.27
N TYR A 186 19.09 6.89 -3.80
CA TYR A 186 18.40 7.32 -5.03
C TYR A 186 19.40 7.34 -6.18
N ASP A 187 19.05 6.65 -7.26
CA ASP A 187 19.74 6.72 -8.56
C ASP A 187 18.89 7.54 -9.51
N LEU A 188 19.41 8.68 -9.94
CA LEU A 188 18.71 9.62 -10.82
C LEU A 188 19.11 9.35 -12.27
N GLN A 189 18.14 9.04 -13.11
CA GLN A 189 18.34 8.74 -14.52
C GLN A 189 17.45 9.62 -15.39
N SER A 190 18.04 10.27 -16.39
CA SER A 190 17.30 11.00 -17.40
C SER A 190 16.61 10.04 -18.37
N GLU A 191 15.39 10.35 -18.78
CA GLU A 191 14.64 9.56 -19.77
C GLU A 191 15.39 9.46 -21.11
N LYS A 192 16.04 10.51 -21.57
CA LYS A 192 16.85 10.51 -22.80
C LYS A 192 18.01 9.54 -22.77
N THR A 193 18.64 9.34 -21.60
CA THR A 193 19.73 8.39 -21.45
C THR A 193 19.26 6.95 -21.65
N ILE A 194 18.00 6.66 -21.30
CA ILE A 194 17.40 5.34 -21.45
C ILE A 194 17.00 5.05 -22.90
N GLU A 195 16.48 6.04 -23.61
CA GLU A 195 16.16 5.93 -25.04
C GLU A 195 17.43 5.75 -25.90
N GLU A 196 18.50 6.48 -25.58
CA GLU A 196 19.78 6.36 -26.28
C GLU A 196 20.43 4.97 -26.09
N ILE A 197 20.26 4.34 -24.94
CA ILE A 197 20.78 2.98 -24.66
C ILE A 197 19.94 1.90 -25.38
N ALA A 198 18.69 2.16 -25.66
CA ALA A 198 17.81 1.19 -26.33
C ALA A 198 17.98 1.17 -27.86
N GLU A 199 18.64 2.17 -28.46
CA GLU A 199 18.92 2.26 -29.91
C GLU A 199 20.29 1.66 -30.33
N ASP A 200 21.17 1.31 -29.39
CA ASP A 200 22.44 0.60 -29.61
C ASP A 200 22.32 -0.91 -29.35
#